data_eb7d593bc42fee030b895fa4d2d00c12
#
_entry.id   eb7d593bc42fee030b895fa4d2d00c12
#
_cell.length_a   1.000
_cell.length_b   1.000
_cell.length_c   1.000
_cell.angle_alpha   90.00
_cell.angle_beta   90.00
_cell.angle_gamma   90.00
#
_symmetry.space_group_name_H-M   'P 1'
#
loop_
_entity.id
_entity.type
_entity.pdbx_description
1 polymer ?
#
loop_
_entity_poly.entity_id
_entity_poly.type
_entity_poly.pdbx_seq_one_letter_code
_entity_poly.pdbx_strand_id
1 'polypeptide(L)'
;MGDEEFDRDPERYKPNDAARATIEQYREKKAAVVERRDRLRGEIAQTTGQLQAATTDSEVKKLTGVLLGQQTELQAIDRELDIARGDAEARALENANQAEAEAKARAEESARRFEEGNRADVQTYKLDRSSYAW
;
A
#
# COMPACT_ATOMS: atom_id res chain seq x y z
N MET A 1 -32.17 13.77 -3.47
CA MET A 1 -31.51 13.44 -4.67
C MET A 1 -30.08 12.99 -4.53
N GLY A 2 -29.78 11.87 -5.11
CA GLY A 2 -28.43 11.33 -5.14
C GLY A 2 -27.44 12.17 -5.93
N ASP A 3 -27.92 13.13 -6.66
CA ASP A 3 -27.07 13.97 -7.51
C ASP A 3 -26.07 14.81 -6.73
N GLU A 4 -26.39 15.15 -5.50
CA GLU A 4 -25.50 15.90 -4.65
C GLU A 4 -24.26 15.09 -4.25
N GLU A 5 -24.35 13.79 -4.32
CA GLU A 5 -23.22 12.93 -4.05
C GLU A 5 -22.12 13.07 -5.10
N PHE A 6 -22.48 13.49 -6.31
CA PHE A 6 -21.54 13.62 -7.41
C PHE A 6 -20.75 14.92 -7.39
N ASP A 7 -21.12 15.85 -6.54
CA ASP A 7 -20.34 17.06 -6.35
C ASP A 7 -19.10 16.85 -5.48
N ARG A 8 -18.86 15.63 -5.08
CA ARG A 8 -17.64 15.30 -4.35
C ARG A 8 -16.44 15.53 -5.24
N ASP A 9 -15.50 16.27 -4.71
CA ASP A 9 -14.25 16.55 -5.39
C ASP A 9 -13.48 15.24 -5.62
N PRO A 10 -13.26 14.81 -6.89
CA PRO A 10 -12.55 13.57 -7.16
C PRO A 10 -11.13 13.55 -6.60
N GLU A 11 -10.47 14.69 -6.54
CA GLU A 11 -9.11 14.80 -6.02
C GLU A 11 -9.01 14.52 -4.54
N ARG A 12 -10.09 14.78 -3.80
CA ARG A 12 -10.15 14.51 -2.37
C ARG A 12 -10.05 13.02 -2.05
N TYR A 13 -10.52 12.16 -2.95
CA TYR A 13 -10.58 10.71 -2.75
C TYR A 13 -9.43 9.94 -3.40
N LYS A 14 -8.63 10.58 -4.24
CA LYS A 14 -7.48 9.94 -4.90
C LYS A 14 -6.52 9.23 -3.94
N PRO A 15 -6.10 9.82 -2.82
CA PRO A 15 -5.20 9.13 -1.89
C PRO A 15 -5.82 7.87 -1.30
N ASN A 16 -7.12 7.88 -0.99
CA ASN A 16 -7.83 6.72 -0.48
C ASN A 16 -7.95 5.62 -1.53
N ASP A 17 -8.22 5.99 -2.77
CA ASP A 17 -8.31 5.04 -3.88
C ASP A 17 -6.95 4.41 -4.18
N ALA A 18 -5.89 5.19 -4.16
CA ALA A 18 -4.53 4.69 -4.35
C ALA A 18 -4.12 3.73 -3.23
N ALA A 19 -4.43 4.07 -1.98
CA ALA A 19 -4.15 3.22 -0.83
C ALA A 19 -4.93 1.90 -0.91
N ARG A 20 -6.20 1.98 -1.29
CA ARG A 20 -7.06 0.81 -1.45
C ARG A 20 -6.56 -0.10 -2.57
N ALA A 21 -6.20 0.47 -3.71
CA ALA A 21 -5.63 -0.27 -4.83
C ALA A 21 -4.32 -0.97 -4.45
N THR A 22 -3.46 -0.31 -3.70
CA THR A 22 -2.20 -0.87 -3.21
C THR A 22 -2.46 -2.08 -2.31
N ILE A 23 -3.42 -1.97 -1.40
CA ILE A 23 -3.80 -3.08 -0.50
C ILE A 23 -4.35 -4.25 -1.29
N GLU A 24 -5.22 -4.00 -2.26
CA GLU A 24 -5.80 -5.06 -3.10
C GLU A 24 -4.75 -5.76 -3.93
N GLN A 25 -3.84 -5.02 -4.56
CA GLN A 25 -2.73 -5.60 -5.32
C GLN A 25 -1.83 -6.45 -4.44
N TYR A 26 -1.53 -6.00 -3.24
CA TYR A 26 -0.74 -6.78 -2.29
C TYR A 26 -1.46 -8.07 -1.89
N ARG A 27 -2.76 -8.00 -1.60
CA ARG A 27 -3.57 -9.17 -1.23
C ARG A 27 -3.60 -10.19 -2.36
N GLU A 28 -3.82 -9.76 -3.59
CA GLU A 28 -3.85 -10.64 -4.76
C GLU A 28 -2.51 -11.31 -4.98
N LYS A 29 -1.43 -10.55 -4.94
CA LYS A 29 -0.08 -11.07 -5.10
C LYS A 29 0.27 -12.05 -3.99
N LYS A 30 -0.05 -11.69 -2.74
CA LYS A 30 0.16 -12.56 -1.58
C LYS A 30 -0.62 -13.86 -1.71
N ALA A 31 -1.90 -13.80 -2.09
CA ALA A 31 -2.74 -14.99 -2.26
C ALA A 31 -2.16 -15.95 -3.31
N ALA A 32 -1.73 -15.43 -4.45
CA ALA A 32 -1.15 -16.23 -5.52
C ALA A 32 0.17 -16.90 -5.07
N VAL A 33 1.01 -16.16 -4.37
CA VAL A 33 2.30 -16.69 -3.89
C VAL A 33 2.10 -17.70 -2.76
N VAL A 34 1.16 -17.45 -1.84
CA VAL A 34 0.82 -18.39 -0.78
C VAL A 34 0.27 -19.70 -1.34
N GLU A 35 -0.59 -19.63 -2.35
CA GLU A 35 -1.11 -20.81 -3.02
C GLU A 35 0.02 -21.62 -3.65
N ARG A 36 0.95 -20.94 -4.32
CA ARG A 36 2.13 -21.57 -4.92
C ARG A 36 3.01 -22.22 -3.86
N ARG A 37 3.20 -21.53 -2.73
CA ARG A 37 3.96 -22.06 -1.60
C ARG A 37 3.32 -23.31 -1.00
N ASP A 38 2.01 -23.31 -0.83
CA ASP A 38 1.29 -24.46 -0.26
C ASP A 38 1.36 -25.66 -1.20
N ARG A 39 1.25 -25.43 -2.51
CA ARG A 39 1.41 -26.47 -3.52
C ARG A 39 2.81 -27.05 -3.48
N LEU A 40 3.83 -26.22 -3.40
CA LEU A 40 5.22 -26.66 -3.33
C LEU A 40 5.51 -27.43 -2.04
N ARG A 41 4.95 -27.02 -0.92
CA ARG A 41 5.06 -27.77 0.34
C ARG A 41 4.44 -29.16 0.22
N GLY A 42 3.32 -29.29 -0.48
CA GLY A 42 2.73 -30.56 -0.79
C GLY A 42 3.64 -31.44 -1.65
N GLU A 43 4.28 -30.86 -2.65
CA GLU A 43 5.26 -31.56 -3.50
C GLU A 43 6.49 -32.00 -2.68
N ILE A 44 6.97 -31.16 -1.80
CA ILE A 44 8.11 -31.50 -0.90
C ILE A 44 7.74 -32.65 -0.01
N ALA A 45 6.54 -32.66 0.60
CA ALA A 45 6.07 -33.76 1.42
C ALA A 45 6.00 -35.07 0.63
N GLN A 46 5.53 -35.01 -0.62
CA GLN A 46 5.46 -36.16 -1.52
C GLN A 46 6.85 -36.67 -1.88
N THR A 47 7.77 -35.77 -2.21
CA THR A 47 9.16 -36.13 -2.53
C THR A 47 9.84 -36.75 -1.30
N THR A 48 9.62 -36.20 -0.12
CA THR A 48 10.15 -36.74 1.12
C THR A 48 9.64 -38.17 1.38
N GLY A 49 8.35 -38.40 1.16
CA GLY A 49 7.76 -39.74 1.26
C GLY A 49 8.37 -40.72 0.28
N GLN A 50 8.58 -40.32 -0.97
CA GLN A 50 9.24 -41.13 -1.99
C GLN A 50 10.69 -41.42 -1.61
N LEU A 51 11.40 -40.45 -1.06
CA LEU A 51 12.78 -40.61 -0.62
C LEU A 51 12.88 -41.66 0.53
N GLN A 52 11.95 -41.60 1.47
CA GLN A 52 11.88 -42.57 2.55
C GLN A 52 11.59 -44.00 2.05
N ALA A 53 10.85 -44.12 0.98
CA ALA A 53 10.52 -45.41 0.36
C ALA A 53 11.56 -45.88 -0.66
N ALA A 54 12.54 -45.06 -0.99
CA ALA A 54 13.56 -45.39 -1.98
C ALA A 54 14.44 -46.56 -1.51
N THR A 55 14.69 -47.51 -2.42
CA THR A 55 15.44 -48.72 -2.11
C THR A 55 16.81 -48.77 -2.80
N THR A 56 17.05 -47.90 -3.79
CA THR A 56 18.30 -47.86 -4.52
C THR A 56 19.03 -46.53 -4.34
N ASP A 57 20.36 -46.56 -4.41
CA ASP A 57 21.19 -45.36 -4.34
C ASP A 57 20.87 -44.36 -5.45
N SER A 58 20.56 -44.86 -6.63
CA SER A 58 20.19 -44.05 -7.77
C SER A 58 18.92 -43.24 -7.51
N GLU A 59 17.90 -43.88 -6.94
CA GLU A 59 16.65 -43.22 -6.56
C GLU A 59 16.88 -42.18 -5.48
N VAL A 60 17.68 -42.54 -4.45
CA VAL A 60 18.01 -41.61 -3.36
C VAL A 60 18.70 -40.37 -3.90
N LYS A 61 19.68 -40.52 -4.78
CA LYS A 61 20.37 -39.37 -5.37
C LYS A 61 19.44 -38.49 -6.19
N LYS A 62 18.60 -39.10 -6.99
CA LYS A 62 17.65 -38.40 -7.85
C LYS A 62 16.66 -37.58 -6.99
N LEU A 63 16.06 -38.24 -6.01
CA LEU A 63 15.06 -37.61 -5.14
C LEU A 63 15.66 -36.54 -4.23
N THR A 64 16.89 -36.75 -3.76
CA THR A 64 17.64 -35.75 -3.01
C THR A 64 17.86 -34.49 -3.85
N GLY A 65 18.22 -34.65 -5.12
CA GLY A 65 18.36 -33.54 -6.07
C GLY A 65 17.05 -32.79 -6.28
N VAL A 66 15.94 -33.51 -6.44
CA VAL A 66 14.61 -32.92 -6.58
C VAL A 66 14.24 -32.14 -5.31
N LEU A 67 14.47 -32.73 -4.14
CA LEU A 67 14.17 -32.10 -2.85
C LEU A 67 14.97 -30.81 -2.66
N LEU A 68 16.26 -30.81 -2.98
CA LEU A 68 17.09 -29.61 -2.92
C LEU A 68 16.58 -28.51 -3.83
N GLY A 69 16.17 -28.87 -5.07
CA GLY A 69 15.56 -27.93 -5.99
C GLY A 69 14.25 -27.32 -5.46
N GLN A 70 13.41 -28.15 -4.87
CA GLN A 70 12.15 -27.74 -4.27
C GLN A 70 12.38 -26.82 -3.07
N GLN A 71 13.34 -27.14 -2.23
CA GLN A 71 13.69 -26.29 -1.08
C GLN A 71 14.25 -24.92 -1.51
N THR A 72 15.05 -24.90 -2.59
CA THR A 72 15.55 -23.67 -3.16
C THR A 72 14.40 -22.82 -3.71
N GLU A 73 13.46 -23.45 -4.38
CA GLU A 73 12.25 -22.78 -4.90
C GLU A 73 11.41 -22.23 -3.76
N LEU A 74 11.26 -22.97 -2.66
CA LEU A 74 10.53 -22.51 -1.48
C LEU A 74 11.17 -21.25 -0.87
N GLN A 75 12.49 -21.24 -0.77
CA GLN A 75 13.23 -20.06 -0.30
C GLN A 75 13.02 -18.87 -1.22
N ALA A 76 12.98 -19.08 -2.54
CA ALA A 76 12.72 -18.04 -3.51
C ALA A 76 11.29 -17.47 -3.35
N ILE A 77 10.32 -18.34 -3.09
CA ILE A 77 8.93 -17.93 -2.83
C ILE A 77 8.84 -17.10 -1.55
N ASP A 78 9.47 -17.52 -0.48
CA ASP A 78 9.50 -16.78 0.79
C ASP A 78 10.14 -15.41 0.61
N ARG A 79 11.20 -15.32 -0.19
CA ARG A 79 11.85 -14.05 -0.52
C ARG A 79 10.93 -13.16 -1.34
N GLU A 80 10.21 -13.72 -2.28
CA GLU A 80 9.22 -12.99 -3.08
C GLU A 80 8.12 -12.39 -2.20
N LEU A 81 7.65 -13.14 -1.21
CA LEU A 81 6.67 -12.64 -0.23
C LEU A 81 7.24 -11.48 0.60
N ASP A 82 8.47 -11.60 1.05
CA ASP A 82 9.12 -10.54 1.83
C ASP A 82 9.30 -9.26 1.00
N ILE A 83 9.69 -9.39 -0.25
CA ILE A 83 9.81 -8.26 -1.17
C ILE A 83 8.44 -7.62 -1.39
N ALA A 84 7.41 -8.40 -1.63
CA ALA A 84 6.06 -7.88 -1.83
C ALA A 84 5.55 -7.14 -0.60
N ARG A 85 5.83 -7.66 0.59
CA ARG A 85 5.48 -7.01 1.86
C ARG A 85 6.22 -5.68 2.00
N GLY A 86 7.53 -5.66 1.74
CA GLY A 86 8.34 -4.45 1.80
C GLY A 86 7.86 -3.38 0.83
N ASP A 87 7.52 -3.77 -0.40
CA ASP A 87 6.97 -2.85 -1.41
C ASP A 87 5.61 -2.28 -0.96
N ALA A 88 4.75 -3.11 -0.41
CA ALA A 88 3.44 -2.66 0.08
C ALA A 88 3.58 -1.70 1.26
N GLU A 89 4.50 -1.98 2.19
CA GLU A 89 4.78 -1.10 3.31
C GLU A 89 5.36 0.25 2.85
N ALA A 90 6.28 0.22 1.88
CA ALA A 90 6.86 1.43 1.31
C ALA A 90 5.81 2.30 0.62
N ARG A 91 4.92 1.70 -0.17
CA ARG A 91 3.82 2.41 -0.82
C ARG A 91 2.82 2.96 0.18
N ALA A 92 2.49 2.21 1.22
CA ALA A 92 1.60 2.68 2.27
C ALA A 92 2.18 3.90 2.99
N LEU A 93 3.48 3.88 3.28
CA LEU A 93 4.18 4.99 3.89
C LEU A 93 4.20 6.22 2.98
N GLU A 94 4.50 6.02 1.70
CA GLU A 94 4.49 7.09 0.70
C GLU A 94 3.10 7.72 0.59
N ASN A 95 2.05 6.91 0.51
CA ASN A 95 0.68 7.39 0.44
C ASN A 95 0.29 8.16 1.70
N ALA A 96 0.71 7.69 2.87
CA ALA A 96 0.46 8.38 4.14
C ALA A 96 1.17 9.73 4.20
N ASN A 97 2.43 9.78 3.77
CA ASN A 97 3.21 11.02 3.70
C ASN A 97 2.60 12.03 2.74
N GLN A 98 2.14 11.56 1.58
CA GLN A 98 1.47 12.40 0.60
C GLN A 98 0.17 12.97 1.15
N ALA A 99 -0.65 12.15 1.78
CA ALA A 99 -1.90 12.59 2.39
C ALA A 99 -1.65 13.63 3.49
N GLU A 100 -0.62 13.43 4.30
CA GLU A 100 -0.23 14.37 5.34
C GLU A 100 0.23 15.70 4.74
N ALA A 101 1.06 15.66 3.70
CA ALA A 101 1.53 16.86 3.02
C ALA A 101 0.37 17.66 2.40
N GLU A 102 -0.59 16.98 1.77
CA GLU A 102 -1.77 17.61 1.20
C GLU A 102 -2.66 18.23 2.28
N ALA A 103 -2.86 17.54 3.40
CA ALA A 103 -3.62 18.06 4.52
C ALA A 103 -2.97 19.32 5.11
N LYS A 104 -1.64 19.30 5.24
CA LYS A 104 -0.87 20.44 5.72
C LYS A 104 -0.97 21.65 4.78
N ALA A 105 -0.84 21.40 3.48
CA ALA A 105 -0.97 22.45 2.46
C ALA A 105 -2.36 23.09 2.49
N ARG A 106 -3.41 22.28 2.65
CA ARG A 106 -4.78 22.79 2.76
C ARG A 106 -4.98 23.61 4.03
N ALA A 107 -4.42 23.19 5.15
CA ALA A 107 -4.48 23.92 6.40
C ALA A 107 -3.79 25.29 6.29
N GLU A 108 -2.61 25.33 5.65
CA GLU A 108 -1.89 26.57 5.40
C GLU A 108 -2.66 27.52 4.49
N GLU A 109 -3.27 26.99 3.45
CA GLU A 109 -4.10 27.80 2.56
C GLU A 109 -5.33 28.38 3.26
N SER A 110 -5.99 27.56 4.07
CA SER A 110 -7.13 28.03 4.87
C SER A 110 -6.73 29.13 5.85
N ALA A 111 -5.59 28.97 6.51
CA ALA A 111 -5.05 29.99 7.42
C ALA A 111 -4.75 31.29 6.69
N ARG A 112 -4.18 31.19 5.49
CA ARG A 112 -3.87 32.35 4.66
C ARG A 112 -5.13 33.09 4.26
N ARG A 113 -6.16 32.39 3.80
CA ARG A 113 -7.45 32.97 3.45
C ARG A 113 -8.11 33.67 4.63
N PHE A 114 -8.00 33.07 5.80
CA PHE A 114 -8.53 33.66 7.04
C PHE A 114 -7.81 34.97 7.39
N GLU A 115 -6.48 35.00 7.28
CA GLU A 115 -5.70 36.22 7.50
C GLU A 115 -6.03 37.31 6.50
N GLU A 116 -6.19 36.97 5.22
CA GLU A 116 -6.58 37.93 4.18
C GLU A 116 -7.96 38.50 4.45
N GLY A 117 -8.90 37.67 4.87
CA GLY A 117 -10.23 38.11 5.27
C GLY A 117 -10.18 39.07 6.44
N ASN A 118 -9.42 38.75 7.47
CA ASN A 118 -9.24 39.62 8.64
C ASN A 118 -8.60 40.95 8.27
N ARG A 119 -7.61 40.97 7.41
CA ARG A 119 -6.99 42.21 6.95
C ARG A 119 -7.97 43.08 6.19
N ALA A 120 -8.78 42.49 5.32
CA ALA A 120 -9.78 43.20 4.58
C ALA A 120 -10.83 43.83 5.52
N ASP A 121 -11.29 43.09 6.51
CA ASP A 121 -12.25 43.57 7.50
C ASP A 121 -11.68 44.72 8.34
N VAL A 122 -10.45 44.61 8.78
CA VAL A 122 -9.76 45.66 9.57
C VAL A 122 -9.60 46.91 8.72
N GLN A 123 -9.22 46.78 7.47
CA GLN A 123 -9.08 47.92 6.57
C GLN A 123 -10.43 48.63 6.33
N THR A 124 -11.49 47.86 6.11
CA THR A 124 -12.84 48.39 5.96
C THR A 124 -13.28 49.13 7.20
N TYR A 125 -13.02 48.56 8.38
CA TYR A 125 -13.32 49.21 9.65
C TYR A 125 -12.56 50.51 9.83
N LYS A 126 -11.28 50.54 9.50
CA LYS A 126 -10.47 51.76 9.56
C LYS A 126 -10.97 52.86 8.61
N LEU A 127 -11.37 52.49 7.42
CA LEU A 127 -11.93 53.42 6.42
C LEU A 127 -13.25 54.05 6.92
N ASP A 128 -14.16 53.25 7.45
CA ASP A 128 -15.41 53.71 8.01
C ASP A 128 -15.16 54.67 9.19
N ARG A 129 -14.24 54.28 10.08
CA ARG A 129 -13.87 55.11 11.19
C ARG A 129 -13.21 56.42 10.78
N SER A 130 -12.43 56.40 9.72
CA SER A 130 -11.81 57.58 9.15
C SER A 130 -12.85 58.56 8.54
N SER A 131 -13.95 58.03 8.02
CA SER A 131 -15.03 58.89 7.50
C SER A 131 -15.82 59.63 8.57
N TYR A 132 -15.77 59.17 9.80
CA TYR A 132 -16.41 59.84 10.94
C TYR A 132 -15.48 60.79 11.70
N ALA A 133 -14.20 60.73 11.44
CA ALA A 133 -13.18 61.54 12.13
C ALA A 133 -12.99 62.89 11.41
N TRP A 134 -13.71 63.97 11.85
CA TRP A 134 -13.49 65.29 11.31
C TRP A 134 -14.05 66.43 12.18
#